data_39622eafda2ab1a9f8792f09a4f6a9c5
#
_entry.id   39622eafda2ab1a9f8792f09a4f6a9c5
#
_cell.length_a   1.000
_cell.length_b   1.000
_cell.length_c   1.000
_cell.angle_alpha   90.00
_cell.angle_beta   90.00
_cell.angle_gamma   90.00
#
_symmetry.space_group_name_H-M   'P 1'
#
loop_
_entity.id
_entity.type
_entity.pdbx_description
1 polymer ?
#
loop_
_entity_poly.entity_id
_entity_poly.type
_entity_poly.pdbx_seq_one_letter_code
_entity_poly.pdbx_strand_id
1 'polypeptide(L)'
;AVAVRFTGVDNSTVSSWSVAEDATSLDRGASDSGVPQLQVQGIGYQPGLMSMLGQSMTVISNEYGSTEFRITDIEGTESGWTLTGGSPLSALVQAGTIPSMTGQPIESIIEMFFNAVGIKRAQYTLEIDKALLKEKYDVPAQRVVVWQAMKQWLSANEIDMSWEVGRLRF
;
A
#
# COMPACT_ATOMS: atom_id res chain seq x y z
N ALA A 1 25.52 -6.10 7.95
CA ALA A 1 24.95 -5.87 6.64
C ALA A 1 23.46 -6.14 6.67
N VAL A 2 22.70 -5.24 6.12
CA VAL A 2 21.27 -5.41 5.99
C VAL A 2 21.01 -6.39 4.84
N ALA A 3 20.48 -7.55 5.18
CA ALA A 3 20.06 -8.50 4.17
C ALA A 3 18.66 -8.12 3.69
N VAL A 4 18.54 -7.77 2.41
CA VAL A 4 17.26 -7.56 1.75
C VAL A 4 16.97 -8.77 0.88
N ARG A 5 15.77 -9.31 1.00
CA ARG A 5 15.34 -10.49 0.25
C ARG A 5 14.05 -10.19 -0.48
N PHE A 6 13.99 -10.64 -1.73
CA PHE A 6 12.82 -10.51 -2.59
C PHE A 6 12.34 -11.92 -2.96
N THR A 7 11.05 -12.19 -2.81
CA THR A 7 10.49 -13.47 -3.24
C THR A 7 10.29 -13.48 -4.76
N GLY A 8 10.48 -14.63 -5.39
CA GLY A 8 10.19 -14.82 -6.81
C GLY A 8 11.32 -14.46 -7.78
N VAL A 9 12.44 -13.91 -7.30
CA VAL A 9 13.61 -13.59 -8.12
C VAL A 9 14.88 -14.18 -7.50
N ASP A 10 15.92 -14.33 -8.32
CA ASP A 10 17.23 -14.68 -7.84
C ASP A 10 17.89 -13.45 -7.22
N ASN A 11 17.97 -13.42 -5.89
CA ASN A 11 18.48 -12.26 -5.14
C ASN A 11 19.94 -11.95 -5.46
N SER A 12 20.73 -12.92 -5.93
CA SER A 12 22.12 -12.71 -6.31
C SER A 12 22.27 -11.81 -7.54
N THR A 13 21.24 -11.69 -8.36
CA THR A 13 21.23 -10.87 -9.58
C THR A 13 20.70 -9.45 -9.36
N VAL A 14 20.11 -9.18 -8.20
CA VAL A 14 19.57 -7.85 -7.88
C VAL A 14 20.72 -6.85 -7.75
N SER A 15 20.72 -5.81 -8.58
CA SER A 15 21.73 -4.75 -8.59
C SER A 15 21.35 -3.55 -7.75
N SER A 16 20.05 -3.23 -7.69
CA SER A 16 19.54 -2.12 -6.89
C SER A 16 18.05 -2.30 -6.61
N TRP A 17 17.58 -1.59 -5.59
CA TRP A 17 16.16 -1.54 -5.28
C TRP A 17 15.84 -0.23 -4.56
N SER A 18 14.60 0.22 -4.67
CA SER A 18 14.13 1.40 -3.97
C SER A 18 12.64 1.29 -3.68
N VAL A 19 12.21 1.98 -2.64
CA VAL A 19 10.80 2.17 -2.34
C VAL A 19 10.57 3.67 -2.26
N ALA A 20 9.74 4.20 -3.15
CA ALA A 20 9.31 5.59 -3.13
C ALA A 20 8.06 5.71 -2.25
N GLU A 21 8.08 6.65 -1.32
CA GLU A 21 6.98 6.93 -0.42
C GLU A 21 6.62 8.41 -0.47
N ASP A 22 5.32 8.69 -0.57
CA ASP A 22 4.80 10.04 -0.42
C ASP A 22 3.34 9.97 0.04
N ALA A 23 3.14 10.11 1.35
CA ALA A 23 1.82 10.02 1.96
C ALA A 23 0.83 11.08 1.45
N THR A 24 1.32 12.18 0.87
CA THR A 24 0.47 13.27 0.38
C THR A 24 0.02 13.08 -1.06
N SER A 25 0.67 12.23 -1.82
CA SER A 25 0.48 12.17 -3.26
C SER A 25 -0.77 11.40 -3.71
N LEU A 26 -1.49 10.74 -2.81
CA LEU A 26 -2.83 10.23 -3.11
C LEU A 26 -3.77 11.34 -3.62
N ASP A 27 -3.51 12.58 -3.26
CA ASP A 27 -4.30 13.72 -3.69
C ASP A 27 -4.06 14.14 -5.15
N ARG A 28 -3.02 13.60 -5.79
CA ARG A 28 -2.65 13.97 -7.16
C ARG A 28 -3.49 13.28 -8.23
N GLY A 29 -4.28 12.27 -7.85
CA GLY A 29 -5.14 11.54 -8.75
C GLY A 29 -4.81 10.06 -8.87
N ALA A 30 -5.64 9.33 -9.61
CA ALA A 30 -5.56 7.88 -9.67
C ALA A 30 -4.28 7.35 -10.34
N SER A 31 -3.69 8.12 -11.24
CA SER A 31 -2.47 7.72 -11.96
C SER A 31 -1.19 7.99 -11.18
N ASP A 32 -1.28 8.83 -10.16
CA ASP A 32 -0.16 9.19 -9.30
C ASP A 32 -0.65 9.19 -7.85
N SER A 33 -0.90 8.00 -7.33
CA SER A 33 -1.49 7.83 -6.02
C SER A 33 -0.52 8.15 -4.87
N GLY A 34 0.78 8.12 -5.14
CA GLY A 34 1.82 8.34 -4.15
C GLY A 34 1.88 7.36 -3.00
N VAL A 35 1.14 6.28 -3.07
CA VAL A 35 1.35 5.16 -2.15
C VAL A 35 2.71 4.53 -2.42
N PRO A 36 3.29 3.83 -1.43
CA PRO A 36 4.60 3.21 -1.61
C PRO A 36 4.69 2.37 -2.87
N GLN A 37 5.75 2.63 -3.66
CA GLN A 37 6.01 1.93 -4.92
C GLN A 37 7.40 1.31 -4.87
N LEU A 38 7.46 0.02 -5.17
CA LEU A 38 8.70 -0.73 -5.23
C LEU A 38 9.27 -0.70 -6.64
N GLN A 39 10.60 -0.52 -6.74
CA GLN A 39 11.35 -0.77 -7.95
C GLN A 39 12.55 -1.65 -7.63
N VAL A 40 12.70 -2.75 -8.37
CA VAL A 40 13.82 -3.68 -8.23
C VAL A 40 14.48 -3.82 -9.60
N GLN A 41 15.79 -3.63 -9.63
CA GLN A 41 16.58 -3.80 -10.85
C GLN A 41 17.56 -4.95 -10.67
N GLY A 42 17.78 -5.71 -11.73
CA GLY A 42 18.73 -6.80 -11.75
C GLY A 42 19.55 -6.81 -13.03
N ILE A 43 20.60 -7.60 -13.01
CA ILE A 43 21.51 -7.78 -14.14
C ILE A 43 21.34 -9.19 -14.74
N GLY A 44 21.54 -9.27 -16.05
CA GLY A 44 21.44 -10.52 -16.78
C GLY A 44 20.01 -10.92 -17.11
N TYR A 45 19.89 -12.07 -17.76
CA TYR A 45 18.60 -12.65 -18.12
C TYR A 45 18.06 -13.50 -16.96
N GLN A 46 16.79 -13.30 -16.61
CA GLN A 46 16.14 -14.14 -15.61
C GLN A 46 14.95 -14.87 -16.22
N PRO A 47 15.02 -16.21 -16.32
CA PRO A 47 13.91 -17.02 -16.83
C PRO A 47 12.67 -16.90 -15.94
N GLY A 48 11.50 -16.85 -16.56
CA GLY A 48 10.23 -16.81 -15.84
C GLY A 48 9.88 -15.47 -15.21
N LEU A 49 10.67 -14.43 -15.45
CA LEU A 49 10.42 -13.11 -14.88
C LEU A 49 9.05 -12.56 -15.23
N MET A 50 8.63 -12.69 -16.49
CA MET A 50 7.34 -12.15 -16.95
C MET A 50 6.14 -12.83 -16.28
N SER A 51 6.29 -14.03 -15.76
CA SER A 51 5.22 -14.73 -15.03
C SER A 51 4.89 -14.07 -13.69
N MET A 52 5.74 -13.17 -13.21
CA MET A 52 5.51 -12.43 -11.97
C MET A 52 4.52 -11.27 -12.12
N LEU A 53 4.17 -10.89 -13.35
CA LEU A 53 3.21 -9.80 -13.57
C LEU A 53 1.87 -10.14 -12.92
N GLY A 54 1.36 -9.24 -12.08
CA GLY A 54 0.14 -9.45 -11.32
C GLY A 54 0.30 -10.31 -10.07
N GLN A 55 1.49 -10.86 -9.83
CA GLN A 55 1.78 -11.64 -8.62
C GLN A 55 2.27 -10.75 -7.49
N SER A 56 2.21 -11.27 -6.27
CA SER A 56 2.74 -10.59 -5.11
C SER A 56 4.23 -10.89 -4.95
N MET A 57 4.99 -9.87 -4.59
CA MET A 57 6.38 -9.99 -4.18
C MET A 57 6.51 -9.52 -2.74
N THR A 58 7.11 -10.33 -1.88
CA THR A 58 7.42 -9.94 -0.51
C THR A 58 8.85 -9.44 -0.45
N VAL A 59 9.03 -8.25 0.09
CA VAL A 59 10.33 -7.65 0.39
C VAL A 59 10.57 -7.78 1.89
N ILE A 60 11.66 -8.41 2.25
CA ILE A 60 12.07 -8.60 3.64
C ILE A 60 13.33 -7.79 3.88
N SER A 61 13.25 -6.80 4.76
CA SER A 61 14.37 -5.93 5.09
C SER A 61 14.34 -5.55 6.57
N ASN A 62 15.48 -5.09 7.09
CA ASN A 62 15.55 -4.59 8.47
C ASN A 62 14.84 -3.23 8.61
N GLU A 63 14.78 -2.46 7.54
CA GLU A 63 14.17 -1.14 7.54
C GLU A 63 12.63 -1.20 7.54
N TYR A 64 12.07 -2.06 6.68
CA TYR A 64 10.61 -2.12 6.46
C TYR A 64 9.98 -3.40 6.99
N GLY A 65 10.77 -4.34 7.51
CA GLY A 65 10.26 -5.66 7.87
C GLY A 65 9.85 -6.46 6.65
N SER A 66 8.80 -7.23 6.77
CA SER A 66 8.22 -8.01 5.66
C SER A 66 7.05 -7.24 5.06
N THR A 67 7.17 -6.83 3.80
CA THR A 67 6.17 -6.00 3.12
C THR A 67 5.83 -6.61 1.76
N GLU A 68 4.54 -6.69 1.47
CA GLU A 68 4.01 -7.24 0.22
C GLU A 68 3.75 -6.12 -0.79
N PHE A 69 4.19 -6.35 -2.03
CA PHE A 69 3.89 -5.51 -3.19
C PHE A 69 3.31 -6.38 -4.30
N ARG A 70 2.43 -5.79 -5.11
CA ARG A 70 1.92 -6.44 -6.32
C ARG A 70 2.71 -5.93 -7.51
N ILE A 71 3.26 -6.83 -8.31
CA ILE A 71 4.03 -6.48 -9.51
C ILE A 71 3.07 -5.95 -10.58
N THR A 72 3.31 -4.70 -10.99
CA THR A 72 2.46 -3.97 -11.94
C THR A 72 3.11 -3.77 -13.30
N ASP A 73 4.44 -3.85 -13.38
CA ASP A 73 5.18 -3.69 -14.62
C ASP A 73 6.50 -4.46 -14.56
N ILE A 74 6.90 -5.01 -15.70
CA ILE A 74 8.15 -5.74 -15.86
C ILE A 74 8.76 -5.33 -17.19
N GLU A 75 10.03 -4.90 -17.14
CA GLU A 75 10.86 -4.66 -18.31
C GLU A 75 12.06 -5.56 -18.25
N GLY A 76 12.37 -6.23 -19.34
CA GLY A 76 13.53 -7.13 -19.38
C GLY A 76 14.24 -7.08 -20.73
N THR A 77 15.56 -7.14 -20.65
CA THR A 77 16.47 -7.30 -21.79
C THR A 77 17.45 -8.43 -21.49
N GLU A 78 18.32 -8.78 -22.43
CA GLU A 78 19.35 -9.78 -22.20
C GLU A 78 20.38 -9.33 -21.15
N SER A 79 20.55 -8.02 -20.97
CA SER A 79 21.54 -7.44 -20.06
C SER A 79 21.00 -7.07 -18.69
N GLY A 80 19.68 -6.99 -18.53
CA GLY A 80 19.09 -6.60 -17.26
C GLY A 80 17.57 -6.61 -17.26
N TRP A 81 17.00 -6.37 -16.08
CA TRP A 81 15.56 -6.35 -15.89
C TRP A 81 15.16 -5.35 -14.81
N THR A 82 13.93 -4.88 -14.88
CA THR A 82 13.31 -3.98 -13.90
C THR A 82 11.92 -4.47 -13.57
N LEU A 83 11.63 -4.61 -12.28
CA LEU A 83 10.32 -4.87 -11.74
C LEU A 83 9.79 -3.63 -11.04
N THR A 84 8.53 -3.31 -11.28
CA THR A 84 7.82 -2.25 -10.56
C THR A 84 6.63 -2.86 -9.86
N GLY A 85 6.45 -2.55 -8.59
CA GLY A 85 5.34 -3.05 -7.78
C GLY A 85 4.66 -1.93 -7.02
N GLY A 86 3.34 -2.04 -6.87
CA GLY A 86 2.52 -1.12 -6.08
C GLY A 86 2.14 -1.71 -4.74
N SER A 87 1.99 -0.86 -3.73
CA SER A 87 1.41 -1.26 -2.46
C SER A 87 -0.07 -1.65 -2.67
N PRO A 88 -0.59 -2.66 -1.93
CA PRO A 88 -2.02 -2.94 -1.90
C PRO A 88 -2.88 -1.71 -1.59
N LEU A 89 -2.33 -0.74 -0.86
CA LEU A 89 -3.02 0.51 -0.51
C LEU A 89 -3.39 1.37 -1.73
N SER A 90 -2.77 1.13 -2.89
CA SER A 90 -3.12 1.83 -4.13
C SER A 90 -4.58 1.59 -4.56
N ALA A 91 -5.21 0.53 -4.09
CA ALA A 91 -6.63 0.26 -4.35
C ALA A 91 -7.56 1.33 -3.76
N LEU A 92 -7.11 2.13 -2.80
CA LEU A 92 -7.92 3.21 -2.20
C LEU A 92 -8.40 4.25 -3.23
N VAL A 93 -7.73 4.39 -4.37
CA VAL A 93 -8.16 5.30 -5.44
C VAL A 93 -9.31 4.75 -6.28
N GLN A 94 -9.77 3.53 -5.99
CA GLN A 94 -10.89 2.92 -6.68
C GLN A 94 -12.22 3.26 -5.99
N ALA A 95 -13.31 3.19 -6.77
CA ALA A 95 -14.64 3.35 -6.22
C ALA A 95 -15.05 2.12 -5.40
N GLY A 96 -15.74 2.35 -4.33
CA GLY A 96 -16.27 1.31 -3.47
C GLY A 96 -17.61 1.71 -2.84
N THR A 97 -18.34 0.72 -2.33
CA THR A 97 -19.55 0.94 -1.58
C THR A 97 -19.20 1.00 -0.09
N ILE A 98 -19.49 2.14 0.52
CA ILE A 98 -19.21 2.41 1.92
C ILE A 98 -20.53 2.26 2.70
N PRO A 99 -20.60 1.31 3.63
CA PRO A 99 -21.80 1.14 4.46
C PRO A 99 -21.91 2.26 5.49
N SER A 100 -23.13 2.52 5.95
CA SER A 100 -23.32 3.40 7.10
C SER A 100 -22.76 2.75 8.36
N MET A 101 -21.98 3.51 9.12
CA MET A 101 -21.49 3.10 10.44
C MET A 101 -21.80 4.16 11.48
N THR A 102 -22.21 3.72 12.68
CA THR A 102 -22.60 4.61 13.76
C THR A 102 -21.97 4.16 15.06
N GLY A 103 -21.31 5.09 15.75
CA GLY A 103 -20.74 4.85 17.08
C GLY A 103 -19.63 3.79 17.10
N GLN A 104 -18.80 3.73 16.08
CA GLN A 104 -17.76 2.71 15.94
C GLN A 104 -16.39 3.25 16.31
N PRO A 105 -15.48 2.41 16.84
CA PRO A 105 -14.11 2.81 17.09
C PRO A 105 -13.35 3.05 15.77
N ILE A 106 -12.31 3.88 15.86
CA ILE A 106 -11.51 4.28 14.69
C ILE A 106 -10.99 3.07 13.89
N GLU A 107 -10.53 2.03 14.56
CA GLU A 107 -10.00 0.84 13.91
C GLU A 107 -11.03 0.16 13.01
N SER A 108 -12.28 0.06 13.48
CA SER A 108 -13.37 -0.50 12.69
C SER A 108 -13.71 0.35 11.47
N ILE A 109 -13.63 1.67 11.59
CA ILE A 109 -13.87 2.60 10.49
C ILE A 109 -12.80 2.45 9.42
N ILE A 110 -11.53 2.42 9.81
CA ILE A 110 -10.40 2.26 8.88
C ILE A 110 -10.49 0.92 8.16
N GLU A 111 -10.75 -0.15 8.89
CA GLU A 111 -10.91 -1.49 8.34
C GLU A 111 -12.06 -1.55 7.33
N MET A 112 -13.16 -0.88 7.61
CA MET A 112 -14.29 -0.79 6.69
C MET A 112 -13.91 -0.10 5.37
N PHE A 113 -13.21 1.04 5.43
CA PHE A 113 -12.75 1.73 4.22
C PHE A 113 -11.87 0.83 3.37
N PHE A 114 -10.95 0.13 3.99
CA PHE A 114 -10.01 -0.75 3.28
C PHE A 114 -10.72 -1.98 2.70
N ASN A 115 -11.63 -2.58 3.44
CA ASN A 115 -12.41 -3.72 2.95
C ASN A 115 -13.29 -3.34 1.75
N ALA A 116 -13.74 -2.10 1.65
CA ALA A 116 -14.55 -1.63 0.53
C ALA A 116 -13.83 -1.72 -0.82
N VAL A 117 -12.51 -1.77 -0.82
CA VAL A 117 -11.68 -1.96 -2.03
C VAL A 117 -10.84 -3.24 -1.99
N GLY A 118 -11.16 -4.15 -1.09
CA GLY A 118 -10.52 -5.47 -1.02
C GLY A 118 -9.16 -5.50 -0.32
N ILE A 119 -8.77 -4.44 0.37
CA ILE A 119 -7.55 -4.44 1.18
C ILE A 119 -7.85 -5.17 2.49
N LYS A 120 -7.12 -6.25 2.75
CA LYS A 120 -7.32 -7.09 3.93
C LYS A 120 -6.50 -6.58 5.11
N ARG A 121 -6.98 -6.84 6.32
CA ARG A 121 -6.33 -6.42 7.57
C ARG A 121 -4.86 -6.88 7.68
N ALA A 122 -4.54 -8.04 7.13
CA ALA A 122 -3.18 -8.58 7.15
C ALA A 122 -2.18 -7.80 6.26
N GLN A 123 -2.67 -6.94 5.37
CA GLN A 123 -1.84 -6.22 4.40
C GLN A 123 -1.30 -4.89 4.91
N TYR A 124 -1.66 -4.48 6.12
CA TYR A 124 -1.21 -3.21 6.69
C TYR A 124 -1.10 -3.29 8.21
N THR A 125 -0.28 -2.41 8.77
CA THR A 125 -0.13 -2.25 10.22
C THR A 125 -0.66 -0.88 10.62
N LEU A 126 -1.45 -0.83 11.70
CA LEU A 126 -2.01 0.42 12.22
C LEU A 126 -1.27 0.86 13.47
N GLU A 127 -0.92 2.14 13.52
CA GLU A 127 -0.51 2.83 14.74
C GLU A 127 -1.50 3.96 14.98
N ILE A 128 -2.24 3.90 16.07
CA ILE A 128 -3.30 4.83 16.38
C ILE A 128 -2.98 5.54 17.70
N ASP A 129 -3.07 6.88 17.69
CA ASP A 129 -2.91 7.67 18.89
C ASP A 129 -3.95 7.25 19.94
N LYS A 130 -3.51 7.13 21.20
CA LYS A 130 -4.36 6.69 22.30
C LYS A 130 -5.59 7.58 22.49
N ALA A 131 -5.48 8.86 22.19
CA ALA A 131 -6.60 9.79 22.30
C ALA A 131 -7.74 9.42 21.33
N LEU A 132 -7.40 8.92 20.15
CA LEU A 132 -8.39 8.53 19.13
C LEU A 132 -9.07 7.20 19.46
N LEU A 133 -8.42 6.31 20.21
CA LEU A 133 -8.96 5.00 20.58
C LEU A 133 -10.18 5.09 21.50
N LYS A 134 -10.35 6.20 22.20
CA LYS A 134 -11.47 6.41 23.15
C LYS A 134 -12.71 6.98 22.46
N GLU A 135 -12.57 7.51 21.25
CA GLU A 135 -13.63 8.17 20.52
C GLU A 135 -14.47 7.18 19.71
N LYS A 136 -15.70 7.58 19.43
CA LYS A 136 -16.63 6.87 18.54
C LYS A 136 -16.92 7.73 17.33
N TYR A 137 -17.07 7.09 16.18
CA TYR A 137 -17.19 7.78 14.90
C TYR A 137 -18.36 7.23 14.08
N ASP A 138 -18.88 8.11 13.23
CA ASP A 138 -19.94 7.79 12.29
C ASP A 138 -19.45 8.00 10.86
N VAL A 139 -19.93 7.18 9.95
CA VAL A 139 -19.66 7.32 8.52
C VAL A 139 -20.98 7.13 7.77
N PRO A 140 -21.35 8.04 6.84
CA PRO A 140 -22.56 7.88 6.03
C PRO A 140 -22.34 6.84 4.94
N ALA A 141 -23.42 6.14 4.57
CA ALA A 141 -23.42 5.25 3.43
C ALA A 141 -23.25 6.04 2.14
N GLN A 142 -22.33 5.60 1.27
CA GLN A 142 -22.10 6.25 -0.02
C GLN A 142 -21.37 5.31 -0.98
N ARG A 143 -21.44 5.63 -2.26
CA ARG A 143 -20.63 4.98 -3.28
C ARG A 143 -19.75 6.04 -3.93
N VAL A 144 -18.45 5.94 -3.74
CA VAL A 144 -17.49 6.97 -4.13
C VAL A 144 -16.09 6.33 -4.20
N VAL A 145 -15.12 7.06 -4.76
CA VAL A 145 -13.71 6.70 -4.60
C VAL A 145 -13.41 6.65 -3.09
N VAL A 146 -12.95 5.50 -2.61
CA VAL A 146 -12.82 5.25 -1.16
C VAL A 146 -11.88 6.26 -0.51
N TRP A 147 -10.78 6.61 -1.19
CA TRP A 147 -9.86 7.62 -0.67
C TRP A 147 -10.53 8.98 -0.43
N GLN A 148 -11.44 9.39 -1.31
CA GLN A 148 -12.16 10.65 -1.12
C GLN A 148 -13.06 10.61 0.11
N ALA A 149 -13.80 9.52 0.30
CA ALA A 149 -14.64 9.35 1.49
C ALA A 149 -13.80 9.33 2.77
N MET A 150 -12.69 8.60 2.75
CA MET A 150 -11.77 8.50 3.88
C MET A 150 -11.17 9.86 4.22
N LYS A 151 -10.74 10.61 3.21
CA LYS A 151 -10.17 11.94 3.39
C LYS A 151 -11.17 12.92 3.99
N GLN A 152 -12.43 12.90 3.53
CA GLN A 152 -13.49 13.72 4.10
C GLN A 152 -13.76 13.37 5.56
N TRP A 153 -13.79 12.08 5.89
CA TRP A 153 -14.00 11.62 7.25
C TRP A 153 -12.85 12.05 8.17
N LEU A 154 -11.61 11.90 7.72
CA LEU A 154 -10.43 12.35 8.46
C LEU A 154 -10.49 13.85 8.74
N SER A 155 -10.77 14.64 7.71
CA SER A 155 -10.87 16.10 7.83
C SER A 155 -12.00 16.53 8.75
N ALA A 156 -13.17 15.90 8.64
CA ALA A 156 -14.32 16.24 9.47
C ALA A 156 -14.11 15.94 10.96
N ASN A 157 -13.24 14.97 11.27
CA ASN A 157 -12.92 14.57 12.64
C ASN A 157 -11.56 15.10 13.12
N GLU A 158 -10.90 15.94 12.31
CA GLU A 158 -9.60 16.53 12.62
C GLU A 158 -8.53 15.48 12.92
N ILE A 159 -8.53 14.39 12.14
CA ILE A 159 -7.57 13.29 12.27
C ILE A 159 -6.50 13.42 11.18
N ASP A 160 -5.25 13.47 11.59
CA ASP A 160 -4.12 13.41 10.69
C ASP A 160 -3.75 11.96 10.38
N MET A 161 -3.41 11.70 9.13
CA MET A 161 -2.94 10.39 8.70
C MET A 161 -1.59 10.52 8.00
N SER A 162 -0.67 9.64 8.34
CA SER A 162 0.58 9.46 7.60
C SER A 162 0.81 7.98 7.36
N TRP A 163 1.59 7.65 6.33
CA TRP A 163 1.98 6.28 6.09
C TRP A 163 3.43 6.14 5.66
N GLU A 164 3.94 4.98 5.97
CA GLU A 164 5.19 4.44 5.49
C GLU A 164 4.90 3.09 4.83
N VAL A 165 5.91 2.41 4.34
CA VAL A 165 5.72 1.09 3.72
C VAL A 165 5.01 0.14 4.68
N GLY A 166 3.79 -0.26 4.33
CA GLY A 166 2.99 -1.20 5.11
C GLY A 166 2.48 -0.70 6.46
N ARG A 167 2.73 0.55 6.82
CA ARG A 167 2.38 1.10 8.13
C ARG A 167 1.59 2.40 7.99
N LEU A 168 0.48 2.48 8.71
CA LEU A 168 -0.40 3.65 8.74
C LEU A 168 -0.45 4.21 10.16
N ARG A 169 -0.32 5.53 10.27
CA ARG A 169 -0.42 6.25 11.55
C ARG A 169 -1.57 7.24 11.51
N PHE A 170 -2.34 7.22 12.58
CA PHE A 170 -3.48 8.10 12.78
C PHE A 170 -3.38 8.87 14.09
#